data_b77a93ba5752bc3ee6540d608a3318e4
#
_entry.id   b77a93ba5752bc3ee6540d608a3318e4
#
_cell.length_a   1.000
_cell.length_b   1.000
_cell.length_c   1.000
_cell.angle_alpha   90.00
_cell.angle_beta   90.00
_cell.angle_gamma   90.00
#
_symmetry.space_group_name_H-M   'P 1'
#
loop_
_entity.id
_entity.type
_entity.pdbx_description
1 polymer ?
#
loop_
_entity_poly.entity_id
_entity_poly.type
_entity_poly.pdbx_seq_one_letter_code
_entity_poly.pdbx_strand_id
1 'polypeptide(L)'
;MLKVLDLFSGIGGFSLGLERTGGFETVAFCEIEKYPRAILAQHWPQVRIYNDVKTLTAQQMAADGIVPNVICGGFPCQDISLAGKGAGLEGERSGLWWEFHRLIKEIRPQWVIAENVSALRSRGLDTVLRSLDEIGYDAEWHCIPAAAVGAPHRRDRIWIVAYPNIDNQRAWDGPEQSEGGAARQCTANSSYLGKIRLVADTDDIGLQRYEWQRETGTKGFPERQIAQCSWWATEPDVGRVAHGVPKRVDRLKALGNAVVPQIPELLGYAILNATEK
;
A
#
# COMPACT_ATOMS: atom_id res chain seq x y z
N MET A 1 -7.02 16.28 6.96
CA MET A 1 -7.05 14.98 6.27
C MET A 1 -5.80 14.86 5.40
N LEU A 2 -5.18 13.69 5.38
CA LEU A 2 -4.03 13.38 4.53
C LEU A 2 -4.50 13.13 3.10
N LYS A 3 -3.90 13.84 2.13
CA LYS A 3 -4.24 13.76 0.70
C LYS A 3 -3.50 12.59 0.04
N VAL A 4 -4.24 11.70 -0.61
CA VAL A 4 -3.72 10.43 -1.16
C VAL A 4 -3.63 10.49 -2.68
N LEU A 5 -2.45 10.15 -3.22
CA LEU A 5 -2.25 9.71 -4.59
C LEU A 5 -2.21 8.18 -4.60
N ASP A 6 -3.17 7.56 -5.26
CA ASP A 6 -3.25 6.10 -5.40
C ASP A 6 -2.74 5.69 -6.78
N LEU A 7 -1.57 5.04 -6.82
CA LEU A 7 -0.89 4.55 -8.03
C LEU A 7 -1.24 3.10 -8.29
N PHE A 8 -1.35 2.72 -9.57
CA PHE A 8 -1.79 1.38 -9.97
C PHE A 8 -3.11 1.01 -9.29
N SER A 9 -4.01 1.99 -9.25
CA SER A 9 -5.16 2.06 -8.35
C SER A 9 -6.13 0.89 -8.48
N GLY A 10 -6.11 0.19 -9.63
CA GLY A 10 -7.07 -0.86 -9.89
C GLY A 10 -8.48 -0.34 -9.74
N ILE A 11 -9.28 -0.98 -8.90
CA ILE A 11 -10.65 -0.56 -8.58
C ILE A 11 -10.75 0.27 -7.29
N GLY A 12 -9.64 0.81 -6.78
CA GLY A 12 -9.61 1.75 -5.65
C GLY A 12 -9.61 1.10 -4.26
N GLY A 13 -9.06 -0.11 -4.14
CA GLY A 13 -9.03 -0.82 -2.85
C GLY A 13 -8.21 -0.11 -1.77
N PHE A 14 -7.09 0.53 -2.13
CA PHE A 14 -6.32 1.36 -1.20
C PHE A 14 -7.12 2.57 -0.72
N SER A 15 -7.63 3.36 -1.65
CA SER A 15 -8.41 4.56 -1.36
C SER A 15 -9.63 4.25 -0.50
N LEU A 16 -10.39 3.21 -0.84
CA LEU A 16 -11.54 2.80 -0.06
C LEU A 16 -11.17 2.46 1.40
N GLY A 17 -10.05 1.76 1.61
CA GLY A 17 -9.59 1.39 2.95
C GLY A 17 -9.12 2.58 3.75
N LEU A 18 -8.28 3.44 3.16
CA LEU A 18 -7.75 4.63 3.81
C LEU A 18 -8.86 5.63 4.18
N GLU A 19 -9.79 5.91 3.27
CA GLU A 19 -10.91 6.84 3.50
C GLU A 19 -11.87 6.38 4.60
N ARG A 20 -12.04 5.06 4.82
CA ARG A 20 -12.83 4.52 5.93
C ARG A 20 -12.33 4.92 7.31
N THR A 21 -11.07 5.29 7.45
CA THR A 21 -10.50 5.80 8.71
C THR A 21 -10.97 7.21 9.05
N GLY A 22 -11.50 7.95 8.08
CA GLY A 22 -11.91 9.36 8.23
C GLY A 22 -10.74 10.36 8.23
N GLY A 23 -9.48 9.89 8.16
CA GLY A 23 -8.28 10.75 8.18
C GLY A 23 -7.63 10.99 6.82
N PHE A 24 -8.11 10.32 5.76
CA PHE A 24 -7.55 10.38 4.41
C PHE A 24 -8.59 10.81 3.39
N GLU A 25 -8.12 11.50 2.35
CA GLU A 25 -8.89 11.93 1.20
C GLU A 25 -8.11 11.60 -0.08
N THR A 26 -8.71 10.82 -0.98
CA THR A 26 -8.09 10.54 -2.27
C THR A 26 -8.23 11.75 -3.19
N VAL A 27 -7.10 12.31 -3.63
CA VAL A 27 -7.07 13.49 -4.49
C VAL A 27 -6.70 13.16 -5.93
N ALA A 28 -6.06 12.01 -6.16
CA ALA A 28 -5.75 11.54 -7.51
C ALA A 28 -5.58 10.02 -7.57
N PHE A 29 -5.91 9.48 -8.73
CA PHE A 29 -5.63 8.11 -9.15
C PHE A 29 -4.66 8.09 -10.32
N CYS A 30 -3.87 7.01 -10.44
CA CYS A 30 -3.13 6.68 -11.65
C CYS A 30 -3.35 5.22 -12.02
N GLU A 31 -4.09 4.97 -13.13
CA GLU A 31 -4.47 3.62 -13.57
C GLU A 31 -4.49 3.54 -15.11
N ILE A 32 -3.76 2.58 -15.65
CA ILE A 32 -3.63 2.42 -17.11
C ILE A 32 -4.80 1.66 -17.75
N GLU A 33 -5.42 0.76 -17.01
CA GLU A 33 -6.48 -0.12 -17.52
C GLU A 33 -7.82 0.61 -17.64
N LYS A 34 -8.45 0.55 -18.79
CA LYS A 34 -9.72 1.26 -19.06
C LYS A 34 -10.88 0.83 -18.15
N TYR A 35 -10.96 -0.48 -17.86
CA TYR A 35 -12.06 -1.02 -17.05
C TYR A 35 -11.97 -0.55 -15.58
N PRO A 36 -10.83 -0.70 -14.87
CA PRO A 36 -10.67 -0.11 -13.55
C PRO A 36 -10.94 1.39 -13.50
N ARG A 37 -10.44 2.18 -14.47
CA ARG A 37 -10.70 3.62 -14.54
C ARG A 37 -12.19 3.96 -14.60
N ALA A 38 -12.99 3.17 -15.31
CA ALA A 38 -14.43 3.37 -15.35
C ALA A 38 -15.09 3.12 -13.98
N ILE A 39 -14.58 2.16 -13.22
CA ILE A 39 -15.02 1.90 -11.83
C ILE A 39 -14.62 3.06 -10.91
N LEU A 40 -13.36 3.52 -11.00
CA LEU A 40 -12.90 4.68 -10.23
C LEU A 40 -13.74 5.92 -10.51
N ALA A 41 -13.99 6.24 -11.76
CA ALA A 41 -14.81 7.38 -12.16
C ALA A 41 -16.27 7.30 -11.67
N GLN A 42 -16.78 6.08 -11.50
CA GLN A 42 -18.13 5.87 -10.95
C GLN A 42 -18.17 6.12 -9.43
N HIS A 43 -17.16 5.67 -8.69
CA HIS A 43 -17.12 5.75 -7.23
C HIS A 43 -16.54 7.08 -6.72
N TRP A 44 -15.60 7.67 -7.44
CA TRP A 44 -14.96 8.95 -7.14
C TRP A 44 -15.06 9.93 -8.32
N PRO A 45 -16.28 10.40 -8.67
CA PRO A 45 -16.50 11.17 -9.89
C PRO A 45 -15.79 12.53 -9.92
N GLN A 46 -15.37 13.05 -8.78
CA GLN A 46 -14.67 14.33 -8.65
C GLN A 46 -13.14 14.19 -8.58
N VAL A 47 -12.62 12.96 -8.46
CA VAL A 47 -11.18 12.72 -8.32
C VAL A 47 -10.51 12.59 -9.68
N ARG A 48 -9.39 13.28 -9.86
CA ARG A 48 -8.60 13.23 -11.09
C ARG A 48 -8.03 11.83 -11.30
N ILE A 49 -8.14 11.29 -12.53
CA ILE A 49 -7.55 10.00 -12.92
C ILE A 49 -6.50 10.25 -14.00
N TYR A 50 -5.25 9.95 -13.70
CA TYR A 50 -4.13 9.92 -14.65
C TYR A 50 -4.03 8.52 -15.27
N ASN A 51 -3.53 8.47 -16.53
CA ASN A 51 -3.57 7.23 -17.31
C ASN A 51 -2.31 6.38 -17.17
N ASP A 52 -1.15 7.02 -17.05
CA ASP A 52 0.14 6.30 -17.10
C ASP A 52 1.11 6.92 -16.10
N VAL A 53 1.62 6.09 -15.20
CA VAL A 53 2.61 6.46 -14.19
C VAL A 53 3.93 6.94 -14.82
N LYS A 54 4.28 6.45 -16.00
CA LYS A 54 5.51 6.82 -16.73
C LYS A 54 5.49 8.27 -17.19
N THR A 55 4.32 8.82 -17.47
CA THR A 55 4.14 10.21 -17.92
C THR A 55 3.70 11.17 -16.82
N LEU A 56 3.24 10.63 -15.69
CA LEU A 56 2.83 11.43 -14.53
C LEU A 56 4.04 12.07 -13.86
N THR A 57 3.96 13.37 -13.55
CA THR A 57 4.99 14.12 -12.83
C THR A 57 4.40 14.95 -11.70
N ALA A 58 5.21 15.26 -10.68
CA ALA A 58 4.82 16.17 -9.61
C ALA A 58 4.40 17.55 -10.14
N GLN A 59 5.10 18.05 -11.18
CA GLN A 59 4.78 19.33 -11.81
C GLN A 59 3.39 19.33 -12.46
N GLN A 60 3.02 18.27 -13.16
CA GLN A 60 1.70 18.13 -13.75
C GLN A 60 0.60 18.13 -12.68
N MET A 61 0.80 17.38 -11.59
CA MET A 61 -0.17 17.36 -10.48
C MET A 61 -0.27 18.72 -9.80
N ALA A 62 0.85 19.42 -9.57
CA ALA A 62 0.84 20.75 -9.00
C ALA A 62 0.09 21.76 -9.90
N ALA A 63 0.23 21.65 -11.22
CA ALA A 63 -0.51 22.47 -12.19
C ALA A 63 -2.03 22.19 -12.14
N ASP A 64 -2.42 20.95 -11.84
CA ASP A 64 -3.82 20.55 -11.60
C ASP A 64 -4.30 20.91 -10.16
N GLY A 65 -3.46 21.56 -9.32
CA GLY A 65 -3.78 21.92 -7.93
C GLY A 65 -3.70 20.75 -6.93
N ILE A 66 -3.05 19.66 -7.32
CA ILE A 66 -2.96 18.42 -6.52
C ILE A 66 -1.59 18.30 -5.87
N VAL A 67 -1.57 18.31 -4.53
CA VAL A 67 -0.35 18.12 -3.72
C VAL A 67 -0.63 17.02 -2.70
N PRO A 68 -0.24 15.76 -2.97
CA PRO A 68 -0.49 14.64 -2.06
C PRO A 68 0.50 14.61 -0.90
N ASN A 69 0.01 14.18 0.27
CA ASN A 69 0.84 13.89 1.47
C ASN A 69 1.18 12.41 1.56
N VAL A 70 0.39 11.58 0.90
CA VAL A 70 0.51 10.13 0.90
C VAL A 70 0.55 9.63 -0.53
N ILE A 71 1.47 8.72 -0.82
CA ILE A 71 1.45 7.94 -2.05
C ILE A 71 1.23 6.49 -1.67
N CYS A 72 0.22 5.85 -2.25
CA CYS A 72 0.02 4.43 -2.09
C CYS A 72 -0.06 3.71 -3.44
N GLY A 73 0.14 2.39 -3.44
CA GLY A 73 -0.04 1.59 -4.65
C GLY A 73 0.52 0.18 -4.59
N GLY A 74 -0.10 -0.71 -5.39
CA GLY A 74 0.38 -2.05 -5.65
C GLY A 74 1.08 -2.13 -7.00
N PHE A 75 2.40 -1.99 -7.04
CA PHE A 75 3.12 -2.03 -8.31
C PHE A 75 3.15 -3.44 -8.90
N PRO A 76 3.04 -3.60 -10.25
CA PRO A 76 3.02 -4.91 -10.89
C PRO A 76 4.28 -5.74 -10.62
N CYS A 77 4.08 -7.01 -10.27
CA CYS A 77 5.13 -7.94 -9.87
C CYS A 77 5.12 -9.22 -10.72
N GLN A 78 4.78 -9.10 -12.02
CA GLN A 78 4.61 -10.29 -12.87
C GLN A 78 5.91 -11.08 -13.06
N ASP A 79 7.08 -10.44 -12.97
CA ASP A 79 8.37 -11.08 -13.11
C ASP A 79 8.94 -11.61 -11.78
N ILE A 80 8.36 -11.24 -10.65
CA ILE A 80 8.73 -11.70 -9.30
C ILE A 80 7.85 -12.88 -8.87
N SER A 81 6.69 -13.09 -9.49
CA SER A 81 5.82 -14.22 -9.18
C SER A 81 6.49 -15.55 -9.60
N LEU A 82 6.14 -16.65 -8.90
CA LEU A 82 6.63 -18.01 -9.21
C LEU A 82 6.37 -18.44 -10.66
N ALA A 83 5.45 -17.78 -11.36
CA ALA A 83 5.11 -18.04 -12.76
C ALA A 83 5.95 -17.22 -13.77
N GLY A 84 6.69 -16.21 -13.32
CA GLY A 84 7.60 -15.44 -14.16
C GLY A 84 9.00 -16.06 -14.20
N LYS A 85 9.76 -15.76 -15.25
CA LYS A 85 11.13 -16.29 -15.46
C LYS A 85 12.17 -15.79 -14.43
N GLY A 86 11.74 -15.22 -13.33
CA GLY A 86 12.60 -14.83 -12.22
C GLY A 86 13.45 -13.57 -12.46
N ALA A 87 13.09 -12.72 -13.41
CA ALA A 87 13.86 -11.51 -13.78
C ALA A 87 13.92 -10.43 -12.65
N GLY A 88 13.17 -10.63 -11.57
CA GLY A 88 13.18 -9.72 -10.42
C GLY A 88 12.71 -8.31 -10.76
N LEU A 89 13.31 -7.28 -10.15
CA LEU A 89 13.02 -5.87 -10.43
C LEU A 89 13.63 -5.37 -11.76
N GLU A 90 14.51 -6.16 -12.40
CA GLU A 90 15.14 -5.84 -13.68
C GLU A 90 14.24 -6.15 -14.88
N GLY A 91 13.15 -6.92 -14.69
CA GLY A 91 12.17 -7.17 -15.74
C GLY A 91 11.39 -5.91 -16.14
N GLU A 92 11.01 -5.80 -17.44
CA GLU A 92 10.36 -4.61 -18.00
C GLU A 92 9.10 -4.15 -17.20
N ARG A 93 8.34 -5.09 -16.64
CA ARG A 93 7.12 -4.80 -15.87
C ARG A 93 7.39 -4.51 -14.39
N SER A 94 8.47 -5.03 -13.84
CA SER A 94 8.94 -4.71 -12.49
C SER A 94 9.68 -3.38 -12.44
N GLY A 95 10.10 -2.87 -13.58
CA GLY A 95 10.63 -1.51 -13.76
C GLY A 95 9.67 -0.42 -13.33
N LEU A 96 8.37 -0.72 -13.14
CA LEU A 96 7.37 0.23 -12.63
C LEU A 96 7.58 0.62 -11.16
N TRP A 97 8.35 -0.15 -10.38
CA TRP A 97 8.84 0.31 -9.10
C TRP A 97 9.66 1.59 -9.22
N TRP A 98 10.49 1.71 -10.23
CA TRP A 98 11.32 2.91 -10.43
C TRP A 98 10.51 4.15 -10.80
N GLU A 99 9.35 3.98 -11.44
CA GLU A 99 8.40 5.07 -11.65
C GLU A 99 7.72 5.50 -10.35
N PHE A 100 7.35 4.52 -9.51
CA PHE A 100 6.84 4.79 -8.18
C PHE A 100 7.89 5.55 -7.34
N HIS A 101 9.11 5.04 -7.31
CA HIS A 101 10.25 5.67 -6.63
C HIS A 101 10.55 7.08 -7.15
N ARG A 102 10.50 7.30 -8.47
CA ARG A 102 10.65 8.61 -9.08
C ARG A 102 9.61 9.60 -8.55
N LEU A 103 8.35 9.20 -8.48
CA LEU A 103 7.28 10.03 -7.94
C LEU A 103 7.45 10.31 -6.44
N ILE A 104 7.92 9.35 -5.65
CA ILE A 104 8.27 9.59 -4.23
C ILE A 104 9.36 10.67 -4.14
N LYS A 105 10.40 10.56 -4.96
CA LYS A 105 11.50 11.53 -4.99
C LYS A 105 11.05 12.94 -5.42
N GLU A 106 10.14 13.04 -6.41
CA GLU A 106 9.61 14.32 -6.90
C GLU A 106 8.63 14.97 -5.91
N ILE A 107 7.72 14.20 -5.33
CA ILE A 107 6.60 14.69 -4.50
C ILE A 107 7.01 14.87 -3.06
N ARG A 108 7.92 14.02 -2.55
CA ARG A 108 8.36 14.00 -1.15
C ARG A 108 7.19 13.85 -0.16
N PRO A 109 6.33 12.82 -0.30
CA PRO A 109 5.18 12.63 0.56
C PRO A 109 5.59 12.36 2.01
N GLN A 110 4.70 12.61 2.96
CA GLN A 110 4.89 12.24 4.37
C GLN A 110 4.84 10.73 4.58
N TRP A 111 4.03 10.04 3.77
CA TRP A 111 3.85 8.60 3.87
C TRP A 111 3.83 7.93 2.50
N VAL A 112 4.44 6.77 2.45
CA VAL A 112 4.40 5.86 1.29
C VAL A 112 3.85 4.53 1.76
N ILE A 113 2.88 3.97 1.03
CA ILE A 113 2.32 2.65 1.31
C ILE A 113 2.41 1.82 0.04
N ALA A 114 3.34 0.89 -0.03
CA ALA A 114 3.50 0.01 -1.17
C ALA A 114 3.04 -1.41 -0.86
N GLU A 115 2.35 -2.06 -1.81
CA GLU A 115 1.92 -3.44 -1.70
C GLU A 115 2.54 -4.27 -2.80
N ASN A 116 2.84 -5.54 -2.49
CA ASN A 116 3.26 -6.51 -3.48
C ASN A 116 2.98 -7.94 -3.03
N VAL A 117 3.26 -8.92 -3.90
CA VAL A 117 3.20 -10.34 -3.51
C VAL A 117 4.27 -10.67 -2.48
N SER A 118 4.01 -11.63 -1.59
CA SER A 118 4.96 -12.05 -0.55
C SER A 118 6.30 -12.55 -1.10
N ALA A 119 6.35 -12.99 -2.36
CA ALA A 119 7.57 -13.39 -3.04
C ALA A 119 8.59 -12.24 -3.22
N LEU A 120 8.16 -10.97 -3.16
CA LEU A 120 9.06 -9.81 -3.15
C LEU A 120 10.11 -9.92 -2.03
N ARG A 121 9.74 -10.50 -0.89
CA ARG A 121 10.64 -10.67 0.27
C ARG A 121 11.98 -11.34 -0.08
N SER A 122 11.95 -12.32 -0.97
CA SER A 122 13.16 -13.07 -1.38
C SER A 122 13.74 -12.63 -2.72
N ARG A 123 13.08 -11.72 -3.45
CA ARG A 123 13.42 -11.42 -4.85
C ARG A 123 13.60 -9.95 -5.18
N GLY A 124 13.57 -9.05 -4.21
CA GLY A 124 13.74 -7.63 -4.51
C GLY A 124 13.37 -6.67 -3.40
N LEU A 125 12.98 -7.16 -2.21
CA LEU A 125 12.66 -6.30 -1.08
C LEU A 125 13.86 -5.44 -0.67
N ASP A 126 15.05 -6.02 -0.65
CA ASP A 126 16.31 -5.31 -0.34
C ASP A 126 16.56 -4.14 -1.31
N THR A 127 16.29 -4.32 -2.59
CA THR A 127 16.40 -3.24 -3.59
C THR A 127 15.38 -2.14 -3.33
N VAL A 128 14.13 -2.49 -3.02
CA VAL A 128 13.08 -1.53 -2.66
C VAL A 128 13.49 -0.73 -1.43
N LEU A 129 13.89 -1.41 -0.34
CA LEU A 129 14.27 -0.73 0.91
C LEU A 129 15.49 0.16 0.74
N ARG A 130 16.55 -0.29 0.04
CA ARG A 130 17.73 0.54 -0.26
C ARG A 130 17.37 1.76 -1.09
N SER A 131 16.54 1.61 -2.11
CA SER A 131 16.15 2.75 -2.95
C SER A 131 15.36 3.81 -2.17
N LEU A 132 14.57 3.40 -1.18
CA LEU A 132 13.89 4.34 -0.27
C LEU A 132 14.88 5.03 0.67
N ASP A 133 15.83 4.29 1.23
CA ASP A 133 16.91 4.83 2.09
C ASP A 133 17.76 5.85 1.32
N GLU A 134 18.15 5.57 0.08
CA GLU A 134 18.90 6.47 -0.80
C GLU A 134 18.24 7.84 -1.01
N ILE A 135 16.92 7.88 -0.94
CA ILE A 135 16.16 9.14 -1.04
C ILE A 135 15.71 9.68 0.33
N GLY A 136 16.26 9.11 1.43
CA GLY A 136 16.04 9.60 2.79
C GLY A 136 14.70 9.21 3.39
N TYR A 137 14.23 8.00 3.12
CA TYR A 137 13.05 7.40 3.74
C TYR A 137 13.43 6.18 4.56
N ASP A 138 12.98 6.13 5.80
CA ASP A 138 12.92 4.91 6.58
C ASP A 138 11.72 4.08 6.14
N ALA A 139 11.84 2.75 6.22
CA ALA A 139 10.76 1.87 5.79
C ALA A 139 10.60 0.68 6.73
N GLU A 140 9.34 0.35 7.02
CA GLU A 140 8.92 -0.85 7.74
C GLU A 140 8.10 -1.74 6.82
N TRP A 141 8.19 -3.05 6.99
CA TRP A 141 7.45 -3.97 6.15
C TRP A 141 6.88 -5.16 6.91
N HIS A 142 5.72 -5.64 6.50
CA HIS A 142 5.04 -6.79 7.06
C HIS A 142 4.37 -7.64 5.98
N CYS A 143 4.34 -8.96 6.20
CA CYS A 143 3.50 -9.84 5.39
C CYS A 143 2.14 -9.97 6.11
N ILE A 144 1.09 -9.43 5.51
CA ILE A 144 -0.26 -9.46 6.07
C ILE A 144 -1.15 -10.27 5.14
N PRO A 145 -1.61 -11.45 5.56
CA PRO A 145 -2.57 -12.23 4.79
C PRO A 145 -3.98 -11.62 4.89
N ALA A 146 -4.77 -11.74 3.83
CA ALA A 146 -6.15 -11.28 3.86
C ALA A 146 -6.99 -11.98 4.95
N ALA A 147 -6.64 -13.22 5.28
CA ALA A 147 -7.25 -13.96 6.39
C ALA A 147 -7.09 -13.26 7.75
N ALA A 148 -6.00 -12.49 7.96
CA ALA A 148 -5.79 -11.73 9.19
C ALA A 148 -6.84 -10.63 9.43
N VAL A 149 -7.50 -10.19 8.38
CA VAL A 149 -8.58 -9.19 8.43
C VAL A 149 -9.96 -9.82 8.14
N GLY A 150 -10.09 -11.14 8.32
CA GLY A 150 -11.35 -11.88 8.24
C GLY A 150 -11.75 -12.35 6.83
N ALA A 151 -10.88 -12.26 5.83
CA ALA A 151 -11.18 -12.80 4.50
C ALA A 151 -11.12 -14.35 4.51
N PRO A 152 -11.96 -15.05 3.71
CA PRO A 152 -12.00 -16.52 3.66
C PRO A 152 -10.84 -17.14 2.86
N HIS A 153 -9.86 -16.33 2.44
CA HIS A 153 -8.70 -16.75 1.67
C HIS A 153 -7.41 -16.14 2.23
N ARG A 154 -6.30 -16.83 2.07
CA ARG A 154 -5.01 -16.37 2.63
C ARG A 154 -4.54 -15.09 1.97
N ARG A 155 -4.36 -15.07 0.65
CA ARG A 155 -3.86 -13.91 -0.14
C ARG A 155 -2.74 -13.16 0.60
N ASP A 156 -1.63 -13.85 0.83
CA ASP A 156 -0.47 -13.26 1.49
C ASP A 156 0.12 -12.14 0.64
N ARG A 157 0.31 -10.96 1.23
CA ARG A 157 0.90 -9.77 0.60
C ARG A 157 1.93 -9.14 1.51
N ILE A 158 2.98 -8.61 0.91
CA ILE A 158 3.93 -7.75 1.62
C ILE A 158 3.45 -6.30 1.51
N TRP A 159 3.49 -5.62 2.63
CA TRP A 159 3.14 -4.22 2.80
C TRP A 159 4.36 -3.48 3.30
N ILE A 160 4.70 -2.39 2.64
CA ILE A 160 5.84 -1.55 2.98
C ILE A 160 5.26 -0.17 3.30
N VAL A 161 5.55 0.35 4.49
CA VAL A 161 5.21 1.71 4.91
C VAL A 161 6.51 2.47 5.08
N ALA A 162 6.66 3.59 4.36
CA ALA A 162 7.86 4.41 4.45
C ALA A 162 7.50 5.88 4.77
N TYR A 163 8.43 6.55 5.45
CA TYR A 163 8.32 7.92 5.92
C TYR A 163 9.68 8.61 5.90
N PRO A 164 9.76 9.95 5.75
CA PRO A 164 11.04 10.67 5.73
C PRO A 164 11.84 10.44 7.01
N ASN A 165 13.14 10.17 6.86
CA ASN A 165 14.07 10.04 7.97
C ASN A 165 14.24 11.39 8.67
N ILE A 166 14.10 11.42 10.01
CA ILE A 166 14.16 12.63 10.83
C ILE A 166 15.54 13.31 10.74
N ASP A 167 16.60 12.54 10.60
CA ASP A 167 17.97 13.09 10.47
C ASP A 167 18.18 13.84 9.15
N ASN A 168 17.46 13.46 8.09
CA ASN A 168 17.51 14.15 6.79
C ASN A 168 16.53 15.31 6.67
N GLN A 169 15.52 15.44 7.52
CA GLN A 169 14.64 16.62 7.53
C GLN A 169 15.39 17.91 7.91
N ARG A 170 16.45 17.81 8.72
CA ARG A 170 17.29 18.96 9.11
C ARG A 170 18.30 19.35 8.04
N ALA A 171 18.57 18.49 7.05
CA ALA A 171 19.53 18.74 5.98
C ALA A 171 18.93 19.43 4.75
N TRP A 172 17.61 19.67 4.71
CA TRP A 172 16.92 20.20 3.52
C TRP A 172 16.68 21.73 3.53
N ASP A 173 17.18 22.45 4.53
CA ASP A 173 17.09 23.92 4.55
C ASP A 173 18.15 24.64 3.69
N GLY A 174 18.39 24.17 2.48
CA GLY A 174 19.19 24.91 1.49
C GLY A 174 20.27 24.09 0.76
N PRO A 175 20.73 24.55 -0.42
CA PRO A 175 21.74 23.86 -1.21
C PRO A 175 23.13 24.19 -0.67
N GLU A 176 23.72 23.36 0.19
CA GLU A 176 25.15 23.37 0.45
C GLU A 176 25.75 21.97 0.32
N GLN A 177 26.76 21.92 -0.55
CA GLN A 177 27.61 20.79 -0.82
C GLN A 177 28.42 20.41 0.44
N SER A 178 28.46 19.14 0.80
CA SER A 178 29.64 18.58 1.46
C SER A 178 29.79 17.09 1.15
N GLU A 179 30.91 16.80 0.50
CA GLU A 179 31.47 15.46 0.30
C GLU A 179 31.83 14.82 1.66
N GLY A 180 31.60 13.54 1.81
CA GLY A 180 32.18 12.76 2.92
C GLY A 180 31.36 11.54 3.32
N GLY A 181 31.59 10.42 2.61
CA GLY A 181 30.99 9.13 2.95
C GLY A 181 31.52 8.56 4.25
N ALA A 182 30.65 8.17 5.14
CA ALA A 182 30.91 7.16 6.17
C ALA A 182 29.70 6.24 6.23
N ALA A 183 29.93 4.98 5.94
CA ALA A 183 28.95 3.91 6.10
C ALA A 183 28.48 3.88 7.56
N ARG A 184 27.26 4.33 7.83
CA ARG A 184 26.62 4.18 9.14
C ARG A 184 25.92 2.84 9.18
N GLN A 185 26.29 2.02 10.13
CA GLN A 185 25.53 0.85 10.54
C GLN A 185 24.12 1.29 10.93
N CYS A 186 23.12 0.76 10.22
CA CYS A 186 21.71 0.93 10.56
C CYS A 186 21.44 0.27 11.92
N THR A 187 21.48 1.05 12.99
CA THR A 187 20.84 0.65 14.24
C THR A 187 19.35 0.98 14.08
N ALA A 188 18.58 -0.07 13.85
CA ALA A 188 17.13 0.01 13.76
C ALA A 188 16.56 0.59 15.07
N ASN A 189 16.23 1.88 15.06
CA ASN A 189 15.35 2.44 16.08
C ASN A 189 13.91 2.18 15.63
N SER A 190 13.45 0.97 15.90
CA SER A 190 12.06 0.51 15.78
C SER A 190 11.16 1.40 16.62
N SER A 191 10.29 2.24 16.04
CA SER A 191 9.44 2.98 16.93
C SER A 191 7.99 3.26 16.49
N TYR A 192 7.61 3.26 15.23
CA TYR A 192 6.26 3.70 14.89
C TYR A 192 5.24 2.58 14.67
N LEU A 193 5.59 1.51 14.00
CA LEU A 193 4.72 0.32 13.88
C LEU A 193 5.01 -0.75 14.95
N GLY A 194 6.13 -0.65 15.70
CA GLY A 194 6.52 -1.59 16.73
C GLY A 194 5.56 -1.72 17.94
N LYS A 195 4.52 -0.88 18.02
CA LYS A 195 3.43 -1.00 19.00
C LYS A 195 2.27 -1.86 18.53
N ILE A 196 2.29 -2.30 17.28
CA ILE A 196 1.32 -3.22 16.72
C ILE A 196 1.94 -4.61 16.75
N ARG A 197 1.75 -5.32 17.84
CA ARG A 197 2.16 -6.72 17.93
C ARG A 197 1.08 -7.58 17.30
N LEU A 198 1.36 -8.14 16.12
CA LEU A 198 0.58 -9.23 15.55
C LEU A 198 0.98 -10.51 16.30
N VAL A 199 0.17 -10.96 17.24
CA VAL A 199 0.34 -12.27 17.86
C VAL A 199 -0.36 -13.29 16.97
N ALA A 200 0.42 -14.21 16.42
CA ALA A 200 -0.12 -15.36 15.70
C ALA A 200 -0.49 -16.42 16.73
N ASP A 201 -1.75 -16.67 16.93
CA ASP A 201 -2.23 -17.85 17.65
C ASP A 201 -2.61 -18.92 16.62
N THR A 202 -2.11 -20.14 16.81
CA THR A 202 -2.44 -21.30 15.98
C THR A 202 -3.51 -22.11 16.68
N ASP A 203 -4.74 -22.02 16.20
CA ASP A 203 -5.78 -22.96 16.62
C ASP A 203 -5.61 -24.32 15.88
N ASP A 204 -6.26 -25.36 16.38
CA ASP A 204 -6.16 -26.75 15.91
C ASP A 204 -6.55 -26.98 14.43
N ILE A 205 -6.95 -25.92 13.71
CA ILE A 205 -7.33 -25.97 12.29
C ILE A 205 -6.24 -25.36 11.39
N GLY A 206 -5.08 -24.98 11.93
CA GLY A 206 -3.95 -24.43 11.15
C GLY A 206 -4.19 -23.03 10.57
N LEU A 207 -5.22 -22.34 10.99
CA LEU A 207 -5.48 -20.94 10.68
C LEU A 207 -4.79 -20.07 11.73
N GLN A 208 -3.84 -19.26 11.32
CA GLN A 208 -3.24 -18.25 12.19
C GLN A 208 -4.27 -17.16 12.45
N ARG A 209 -4.75 -17.06 13.69
CA ARG A 209 -5.50 -15.91 14.19
C ARG A 209 -4.51 -14.84 14.61
N TYR A 210 -4.64 -13.66 14.02
CA TYR A 210 -3.87 -12.49 14.45
C TYR A 210 -4.74 -11.70 15.42
N GLU A 211 -4.38 -11.72 16.72
CA GLU A 211 -4.99 -10.88 17.74
C GLU A 211 -4.17 -9.60 17.94
N TRP A 212 -4.84 -8.48 17.96
CA TRP A 212 -4.27 -7.20 18.30
C TRP A 212 -4.19 -7.05 19.80
N GLN A 213 -3.00 -7.16 20.38
CA GLN A 213 -2.80 -6.84 21.78
C GLN A 213 -2.58 -5.34 21.94
N ARG A 214 -3.43 -4.74 22.74
CA ARG A 214 -3.37 -3.34 23.15
C ARG A 214 -2.37 -3.21 24.30
N GLU A 215 -1.31 -2.41 24.14
CA GLU A 215 -0.66 -1.87 25.32
C GLU A 215 -1.58 -0.79 25.93
N THR A 216 -1.92 -0.98 27.20
CA THR A 216 -2.80 -0.13 28.00
C THR A 216 -2.28 1.29 28.02
N GLY A 217 -2.95 2.22 27.35
CA GLY A 217 -2.63 3.65 27.45
C GLY A 217 -3.07 4.54 26.29
N THR A 218 -3.49 4.03 25.16
CA THR A 218 -3.93 4.86 24.03
C THR A 218 -5.44 4.82 23.85
N LYS A 219 -6.07 6.01 23.83
CA LYS A 219 -7.49 6.19 23.57
C LYS A 219 -7.88 5.65 22.20
N GLY A 220 -8.79 4.67 22.20
CA GLY A 220 -9.90 4.59 21.30
C GLY A 220 -9.68 4.13 19.87
N PHE A 221 -9.29 2.86 19.64
CA PHE A 221 -9.93 2.17 18.51
C PHE A 221 -11.38 1.88 18.91
N PRO A 222 -12.39 2.19 18.08
CA PRO A 222 -13.71 1.67 18.33
C PRO A 222 -13.57 0.15 18.43
N GLU A 223 -14.08 -0.44 19.51
CA GLU A 223 -14.37 -1.87 19.58
C GLU A 223 -15.40 -2.23 18.50
N ARG A 224 -15.01 -2.18 17.26
CA ARG A 224 -15.59 -3.08 16.30
C ARG A 224 -15.01 -4.43 16.69
N GLN A 225 -15.76 -5.16 17.52
CA GLN A 225 -15.71 -6.60 17.52
C GLN A 225 -15.36 -7.00 16.09
N ILE A 226 -14.23 -7.68 15.90
CA ILE A 226 -14.07 -8.60 14.78
C ILE A 226 -15.11 -9.69 15.11
N ALA A 227 -16.39 -9.29 15.09
CA ALA A 227 -17.50 -10.19 15.08
C ALA A 227 -17.20 -11.08 13.90
N GLN A 228 -17.19 -12.37 14.11
CA GLN A 228 -17.35 -13.38 13.09
C GLN A 228 -18.20 -12.76 11.99
N CYS A 229 -17.53 -12.25 10.92
CA CYS A 229 -18.24 -11.55 9.86
C CYS A 229 -19.04 -12.59 9.11
N SER A 230 -20.26 -12.81 9.58
CA SER A 230 -21.23 -13.75 9.00
C SER A 230 -21.56 -13.47 7.53
N TRP A 231 -21.19 -12.28 7.03
CA TRP A 231 -21.36 -11.95 5.62
C TRP A 231 -20.41 -12.69 4.67
N TRP A 232 -19.31 -13.29 5.19
CA TRP A 232 -18.49 -14.23 4.44
C TRP A 232 -18.97 -15.69 4.56
N ALA A 233 -19.83 -16.00 5.52
CA ALA A 233 -20.25 -17.36 5.84
C ALA A 233 -21.23 -17.96 4.85
N THR A 234 -21.76 -17.17 3.92
CA THR A 234 -22.71 -17.65 2.92
C THR A 234 -22.18 -17.37 1.52
N GLU A 235 -21.18 -18.15 1.08
CA GLU A 235 -20.93 -18.26 -0.36
C GLU A 235 -22.10 -19.05 -0.95
N PRO A 236 -22.87 -18.46 -1.87
CA PRO A 236 -23.83 -19.26 -2.62
C PRO A 236 -23.04 -20.29 -3.46
N ASP A 237 -23.52 -21.50 -3.55
CA ASP A 237 -22.99 -22.63 -4.35
C ASP A 237 -22.95 -22.37 -5.88
N VAL A 238 -23.09 -21.11 -6.28
CA VAL A 238 -23.03 -20.65 -7.67
C VAL A 238 -21.72 -19.93 -7.90
N GLY A 239 -21.05 -20.28 -9.00
CA GLY A 239 -19.82 -19.61 -9.42
C GLY A 239 -20.00 -18.09 -9.35
N ARG A 240 -19.05 -17.39 -8.69
CA ARG A 240 -19.08 -15.94 -8.37
C ARG A 240 -19.39 -15.03 -9.56
N VAL A 241 -19.28 -15.52 -10.77
CA VAL A 241 -19.66 -14.84 -12.00
C VAL A 241 -20.41 -15.81 -12.91
N ALA A 242 -21.72 -15.64 -13.04
CA ALA A 242 -22.55 -16.45 -13.92
C ALA A 242 -22.16 -16.28 -15.39
N HIS A 243 -22.44 -17.33 -16.21
CA HIS A 243 -22.33 -17.22 -17.65
C HIS A 243 -23.26 -16.10 -18.17
N GLY A 244 -22.76 -15.27 -19.10
CA GLY A 244 -23.53 -14.16 -19.65
C GLY A 244 -23.37 -12.79 -18.97
N VAL A 245 -22.58 -12.70 -17.86
CA VAL A 245 -22.27 -11.40 -17.25
C VAL A 245 -21.39 -10.59 -18.20
N PRO A 246 -21.78 -9.36 -18.60
CA PRO A 246 -20.96 -8.50 -19.43
C PRO A 246 -19.59 -8.24 -18.82
N LYS A 247 -18.54 -8.23 -19.65
CA LYS A 247 -17.16 -7.96 -19.23
C LYS A 247 -16.64 -8.89 -18.12
N ARG A 248 -17.07 -10.16 -18.15
CA ARG A 248 -16.70 -11.16 -17.12
C ARG A 248 -15.18 -11.26 -16.91
N VAL A 249 -14.39 -11.27 -17.99
CA VAL A 249 -12.93 -11.37 -17.94
C VAL A 249 -12.34 -10.15 -17.22
N ASP A 250 -12.77 -8.95 -17.59
CA ASP A 250 -12.30 -7.71 -16.98
C ASP A 250 -12.64 -7.64 -15.48
N ARG A 251 -13.84 -8.09 -15.10
CA ARG A 251 -14.27 -8.19 -13.70
C ARG A 251 -13.40 -9.14 -12.89
N LEU A 252 -13.17 -10.35 -13.40
CA LEU A 252 -12.32 -11.35 -12.73
C LEU A 252 -10.89 -10.85 -12.59
N LYS A 253 -10.33 -10.22 -13.63
CA LYS A 253 -8.99 -9.62 -13.61
C LYS A 253 -8.91 -8.50 -12.56
N ALA A 254 -9.87 -7.59 -12.56
CA ALA A 254 -9.91 -6.46 -11.65
C ALA A 254 -10.04 -6.91 -10.19
N LEU A 255 -10.93 -7.86 -9.90
CA LEU A 255 -11.10 -8.43 -8.56
C LEU A 255 -9.87 -9.25 -8.12
N GLY A 256 -9.25 -10.00 -9.04
CA GLY A 256 -8.04 -10.78 -8.76
C GLY A 256 -6.84 -9.90 -8.38
N ASN A 257 -6.75 -8.71 -8.97
CA ASN A 257 -5.69 -7.73 -8.67
C ASN A 257 -6.05 -6.77 -7.53
N ALA A 258 -7.32 -6.70 -7.13
CA ALA A 258 -7.76 -5.74 -6.12
C ALA A 258 -7.08 -5.97 -4.76
N VAL A 259 -6.76 -4.87 -4.11
CA VAL A 259 -6.33 -4.84 -2.71
C VAL A 259 -7.54 -5.13 -1.81
N VAL A 260 -7.34 -5.84 -0.71
CA VAL A 260 -8.36 -6.05 0.34
C VAL A 260 -8.44 -4.78 1.20
N PRO A 261 -9.53 -3.99 1.14
CA PRO A 261 -9.55 -2.63 1.72
C PRO A 261 -9.35 -2.57 3.24
N GLN A 262 -9.65 -3.65 3.95
CA GLN A 262 -9.46 -3.72 5.40
C GLN A 262 -8.00 -3.62 5.83
N ILE A 263 -7.04 -3.99 4.96
CA ILE A 263 -5.62 -3.86 5.30
C ILE A 263 -5.15 -2.41 5.18
N PRO A 264 -5.39 -1.65 4.09
CA PRO A 264 -5.14 -0.20 4.07
C PRO A 264 -5.88 0.57 5.17
N GLU A 265 -7.11 0.18 5.54
CA GLU A 265 -7.84 0.76 6.67
C GLU A 265 -7.05 0.60 7.97
N LEU A 266 -6.52 -0.60 8.23
CA LEU A 266 -5.68 -0.91 9.36
C LEU A 266 -4.39 -0.07 9.40
N LEU A 267 -3.67 -0.02 8.27
CA LEU A 267 -2.45 0.78 8.13
C LEU A 267 -2.75 2.28 8.27
N GLY A 268 -3.87 2.73 7.76
CA GLY A 268 -4.34 4.11 7.89
C GLY A 268 -4.52 4.53 9.35
N TYR A 269 -5.16 3.71 10.17
CA TYR A 269 -5.26 3.97 11.62
C TYR A 269 -3.89 4.02 12.29
N ALA A 270 -2.95 3.15 11.90
CA ALA A 270 -1.59 3.17 12.44
C ALA A 270 -0.86 4.47 12.10
N ILE A 271 -0.98 4.95 10.85
CA ILE A 271 -0.40 6.21 10.38
C ILE A 271 -0.99 7.41 11.12
N LEU A 272 -2.31 7.49 11.28
CA LEU A 272 -2.96 8.59 11.99
C LEU A 272 -2.50 8.67 13.44
N ASN A 273 -2.41 7.52 14.13
CA ASN A 273 -1.90 7.47 15.51
C ASN A 273 -0.42 7.88 15.62
N ALA A 274 0.37 7.67 14.57
CA ALA A 274 1.77 8.11 14.53
C ALA A 274 1.91 9.62 14.26
N THR A 275 0.96 10.21 13.54
CA THR A 275 0.97 11.64 13.16
C THR A 275 0.48 12.56 14.29
N GLU A 276 -0.30 12.06 15.26
CA GLU A 276 -0.82 12.82 16.40
C GLU A 276 0.19 13.00 17.55
N LYS A 277 1.39 12.45 17.45
CA LYS A 277 2.48 12.55 18.44
C LYS A 277 3.57 13.48 17.99
#